data_48717187ce6c7b3635e2d87145b5d995
#
_entry.id   48717187ce6c7b3635e2d87145b5d995
#
_cell.length_a   1.000
_cell.length_b   1.000
_cell.length_c   1.000
_cell.angle_alpha   90.00
_cell.angle_beta   90.00
_cell.angle_gamma   90.00
#
_symmetry.space_group_name_H-M   'P 1'
#
loop_
_entity.id
_entity.type
_entity.pdbx_description
1 polymer ?
#
loop_
_entity_poly.entity_id
_entity_poly.type
_entity_poly.pdbx_seq_one_letter_code
_entity_poly.pdbx_strand_id
1 'polypeptide(L)'
;MTRPAHADVSPFGTRLAEAVAARGPLCVGIDPHRALLIDWGVGDDVDGLRRFTDLVVDALADRVPVLKPQMAFYERYGSRGIAVLEEAVAAARAAGALVLLDGKRGDIGSTMDAYGEYLRSDHPLQVDALTVSPFLGPGSLEPAVRTAGSSDPGPRKGLTVRASTASGWPGRRYSA
;
A
#
# COMPACT_ATOMS: atom_id res chain seq x y z
N MET A 1 -27.27 19.19 16.18
CA MET A 1 -26.51 18.37 15.21
C MET A 1 -25.34 17.75 15.95
N THR A 2 -25.47 16.53 16.43
CA THR A 2 -24.43 15.76 17.13
C THR A 2 -23.45 15.25 16.08
N ARG A 3 -22.19 15.68 16.19
CA ARG A 3 -21.06 15.14 15.42
C ARG A 3 -20.98 13.64 15.65
N PRO A 4 -20.93 12.79 14.60
CA PRO A 4 -20.76 11.36 14.79
C PRO A 4 -19.48 11.11 15.57
N ALA A 5 -19.53 10.23 16.56
CA ALA A 5 -18.40 9.80 17.35
C ALA A 5 -17.30 9.31 16.38
N HIS A 6 -16.11 9.88 16.49
CA HIS A 6 -14.92 9.39 15.79
C HIS A 6 -14.74 7.93 16.21
N ALA A 7 -14.96 6.99 15.30
CA ALA A 7 -14.51 5.63 15.50
C ALA A 7 -13.01 5.70 15.79
N ASP A 8 -12.63 5.24 16.96
CA ASP A 8 -11.23 5.18 17.39
C ASP A 8 -10.52 4.20 16.46
N VAL A 9 -9.77 4.75 15.51
CA VAL A 9 -9.24 3.93 14.43
C VAL A 9 -7.91 3.35 14.90
N SER A 10 -7.93 2.06 15.16
CA SER A 10 -6.78 1.29 15.63
C SER A 10 -5.50 1.54 14.79
N PRO A 11 -4.32 1.65 15.42
CA PRO A 11 -3.04 1.74 14.73
C PRO A 11 -2.85 0.61 13.72
N PHE A 12 -2.09 0.86 12.64
CA PHE A 12 -1.85 -0.14 11.60
C PHE A 12 -1.34 -1.48 12.15
N GLY A 13 -0.40 -1.45 13.11
CA GLY A 13 0.14 -2.66 13.73
C GLY A 13 -0.92 -3.51 14.43
N THR A 14 -1.88 -2.88 15.10
CA THR A 14 -3.02 -3.56 15.73
C THR A 14 -3.92 -4.19 14.67
N ARG A 15 -4.31 -3.43 13.65
CA ARG A 15 -5.12 -3.93 12.53
C ARG A 15 -4.45 -5.10 11.80
N LEU A 16 -3.13 -5.01 11.60
CA LEU A 16 -2.35 -6.09 11.00
C LEU A 16 -2.35 -7.35 11.87
N ALA A 17 -2.14 -7.19 13.18
CA ALA A 17 -2.16 -8.33 14.11
C ALA A 17 -3.55 -9.01 14.13
N GLU A 18 -4.62 -8.25 14.16
CA GLU A 18 -6.00 -8.75 14.09
C GLU A 18 -6.29 -9.47 12.77
N ALA A 19 -5.89 -8.86 11.64
CA ALA A 19 -6.07 -9.47 10.31
C ALA A 19 -5.28 -10.78 10.17
N VAL A 20 -4.04 -10.82 10.68
CA VAL A 20 -3.21 -12.03 10.70
C VAL A 20 -3.81 -13.10 11.61
N ALA A 21 -4.32 -12.73 12.77
CA ALA A 21 -5.00 -13.68 13.66
C ALA A 21 -6.25 -14.30 13.02
N ALA A 22 -6.99 -13.51 12.24
CA ALA A 22 -8.22 -13.95 11.60
C ALA A 22 -8.00 -14.76 10.30
N ARG A 23 -6.96 -14.45 9.52
CA ARG A 23 -6.78 -14.95 8.13
C ARG A 23 -5.43 -15.64 7.88
N GLY A 24 -4.59 -15.79 8.92
CA GLY A 24 -3.24 -16.33 8.81
C GLY A 24 -2.20 -15.30 8.34
N PRO A 25 -0.91 -15.65 8.29
CA PRO A 25 0.19 -14.70 8.09
C PRO A 25 0.59 -14.49 6.61
N LEU A 26 -0.33 -14.66 5.66
CA LEU A 26 -0.01 -14.59 4.22
C LEU A 26 -0.18 -13.17 3.67
N CYS A 27 0.89 -12.59 3.15
CA CYS A 27 0.85 -11.37 2.33
C CYS A 27 1.00 -11.75 0.85
N VAL A 28 0.03 -11.39 0.02
CA VAL A 28 0.06 -11.71 -1.42
C VAL A 28 0.47 -10.48 -2.23
N GLY A 29 1.51 -10.64 -3.08
CA GLY A 29 1.93 -9.64 -4.06
C GLY A 29 1.02 -9.63 -5.28
N ILE A 30 0.75 -8.43 -5.81
CA ILE A 30 0.08 -8.24 -7.11
C ILE A 30 1.09 -7.56 -8.01
N ASP A 31 1.79 -8.37 -8.80
CA ASP A 31 2.92 -7.96 -9.62
C ASP A 31 2.64 -8.29 -11.11
N PRO A 32 1.72 -7.54 -11.77
CA PRO A 32 1.26 -7.81 -13.14
C PRO A 32 2.31 -7.46 -14.20
N HIS A 33 3.46 -8.16 -14.18
CA HIS A 33 4.49 -7.97 -15.19
C HIS A 33 4.07 -8.61 -16.53
N ARG A 34 4.64 -8.11 -17.62
CA ARG A 34 4.25 -8.47 -18.99
C ARG A 34 4.14 -9.98 -19.23
N ALA A 35 5.16 -10.74 -18.83
CA ALA A 35 5.17 -12.18 -19.08
C ALA A 35 3.98 -12.86 -18.39
N LEU A 36 3.70 -12.47 -17.14
CA LEU A 36 2.58 -13.02 -16.36
C LEU A 36 1.22 -12.73 -17.02
N LEU A 37 1.01 -11.48 -17.52
CA LEU A 37 -0.24 -11.12 -18.21
C LEU A 37 -0.43 -11.93 -19.48
N ILE A 38 0.65 -12.17 -20.24
CA ILE A 38 0.63 -12.99 -21.46
C ILE A 38 0.38 -14.45 -21.12
N ASP A 39 1.07 -15.01 -20.13
CA ASP A 39 0.92 -16.41 -19.69
C ASP A 39 -0.49 -16.72 -19.19
N TRP A 40 -1.13 -15.70 -18.58
CA TRP A 40 -2.53 -15.81 -18.14
C TRP A 40 -3.54 -15.53 -19.27
N GLY A 41 -3.08 -15.17 -20.47
CA GLY A 41 -3.93 -14.92 -21.64
C GLY A 41 -4.80 -13.67 -21.54
N VAL A 42 -4.46 -12.74 -20.65
CA VAL A 42 -5.27 -11.51 -20.45
C VAL A 42 -4.82 -10.32 -21.31
N GLY A 43 -3.61 -10.37 -21.89
CA GLY A 43 -3.05 -9.34 -22.75
C GLY A 43 -2.19 -8.32 -21.97
N ASP A 44 -1.18 -7.74 -22.67
CA ASP A 44 -0.27 -6.74 -22.11
C ASP A 44 -0.76 -5.31 -22.42
N ASP A 45 -1.94 -4.98 -21.95
CA ASP A 45 -2.59 -3.68 -22.08
C ASP A 45 -3.34 -3.31 -20.78
N VAL A 46 -4.02 -2.16 -20.76
CA VAL A 46 -4.74 -1.69 -19.57
C VAL A 46 -5.91 -2.62 -19.23
N ASP A 47 -6.57 -3.21 -20.22
CA ASP A 47 -7.69 -4.12 -20.00
C ASP A 47 -7.19 -5.46 -19.44
N GLY A 48 -6.04 -5.94 -19.90
CA GLY A 48 -5.36 -7.11 -19.35
C GLY A 48 -4.87 -6.86 -17.92
N LEU A 49 -4.27 -5.70 -17.66
CA LEU A 49 -3.90 -5.27 -16.31
C LEU A 49 -5.12 -5.30 -15.37
N ARG A 50 -6.24 -4.71 -15.79
CA ARG A 50 -7.48 -4.69 -15.02
C ARG A 50 -7.96 -6.11 -14.73
N ARG A 51 -8.16 -6.93 -15.78
CA ARG A 51 -8.65 -8.31 -15.62
C ARG A 51 -7.79 -9.13 -14.67
N PHE A 52 -6.47 -9.05 -14.79
CA PHE A 52 -5.56 -9.76 -13.89
C PHE A 52 -5.72 -9.26 -12.44
N THR A 53 -5.73 -7.96 -12.25
CA THR A 53 -5.82 -7.35 -10.92
C THR A 53 -7.15 -7.69 -10.24
N ASP A 54 -8.27 -7.57 -10.95
CA ASP A 54 -9.61 -7.89 -10.45
C ASP A 54 -9.71 -9.37 -10.05
N LEU A 55 -9.20 -10.28 -10.90
CA LEU A 55 -9.18 -11.72 -10.59
C LEU A 55 -8.42 -12.02 -9.28
N VAL A 56 -7.28 -11.35 -9.05
CA VAL A 56 -6.50 -11.54 -7.81
C VAL A 56 -7.21 -10.96 -6.61
N VAL A 57 -7.78 -9.77 -6.74
CA VAL A 57 -8.52 -9.09 -5.65
C VAL A 57 -9.76 -9.91 -5.29
N ASP A 58 -10.57 -10.32 -6.26
CA ASP A 58 -11.80 -11.11 -6.05
C ASP A 58 -11.51 -12.46 -5.40
N ALA A 59 -10.40 -13.09 -5.79
CA ALA A 59 -10.06 -14.41 -5.27
C ALA A 59 -9.49 -14.38 -3.84
N LEU A 60 -8.85 -13.27 -3.43
CA LEU A 60 -7.98 -13.28 -2.24
C LEU A 60 -8.29 -12.21 -1.19
N ALA A 61 -8.95 -11.11 -1.54
CA ALA A 61 -9.06 -9.97 -0.63
C ALA A 61 -9.86 -10.26 0.64
N ASP A 62 -10.78 -11.22 0.62
CA ASP A 62 -11.52 -11.69 1.79
C ASP A 62 -10.80 -12.80 2.58
N ARG A 63 -9.72 -13.38 2.01
CA ARG A 63 -9.03 -14.57 2.53
C ARG A 63 -7.67 -14.29 3.14
N VAL A 64 -6.99 -13.23 2.71
CA VAL A 64 -5.66 -12.88 3.18
C VAL A 64 -5.68 -11.58 3.99
N PRO A 65 -4.78 -11.42 4.98
CA PRO A 65 -4.73 -10.18 5.75
C PRO A 65 -4.20 -8.99 4.96
N VAL A 66 -3.29 -9.23 3.99
CA VAL A 66 -2.60 -8.17 3.25
C VAL A 66 -2.49 -8.49 1.77
N LEU A 67 -2.89 -7.55 0.93
CA LEU A 67 -2.51 -7.50 -0.48
C LEU A 67 -1.43 -6.42 -0.70
N LYS A 68 -0.42 -6.74 -1.52
CA LYS A 68 0.72 -5.87 -1.78
C LYS A 68 0.89 -5.60 -3.27
N PRO A 69 0.13 -4.66 -3.86
CA PRO A 69 0.34 -4.27 -5.24
C PRO A 69 1.69 -3.55 -5.44
N GLN A 70 2.39 -3.91 -6.51
CA GLN A 70 3.64 -3.29 -6.92
C GLN A 70 3.35 -2.12 -7.87
N MET A 71 3.52 -0.89 -7.39
CA MET A 71 3.10 0.33 -8.08
C MET A 71 3.69 0.47 -9.49
N ALA A 72 4.95 0.10 -9.69
CA ALA A 72 5.65 0.24 -10.96
C ALA A 72 4.94 -0.45 -12.14
N PHE A 73 4.24 -1.56 -11.89
CA PHE A 73 3.51 -2.28 -12.95
C PHE A 73 2.24 -1.56 -13.39
N TYR A 74 1.68 -0.72 -12.55
CA TYR A 74 0.53 0.13 -12.89
C TYR A 74 1.00 1.43 -13.54
N GLU A 75 2.08 2.05 -13.03
CA GLU A 75 2.67 3.27 -13.58
C GLU A 75 3.07 3.13 -15.05
N ARG A 76 3.51 1.96 -15.48
CA ARG A 76 3.89 1.71 -16.89
C ARG A 76 2.74 1.95 -17.88
N TYR A 77 1.49 1.95 -17.45
CA TYR A 77 0.31 2.24 -18.26
C TYR A 77 -0.20 3.68 -18.10
N GLY A 78 0.59 4.55 -17.43
CA GLY A 78 0.23 5.94 -17.17
C GLY A 78 -1.01 6.09 -16.28
N SER A 79 -1.75 7.17 -16.45
CA SER A 79 -2.93 7.48 -15.63
C SER A 79 -4.00 6.39 -15.64
N ARG A 80 -4.14 5.66 -16.75
CA ARG A 80 -5.11 4.55 -16.85
C ARG A 80 -4.72 3.38 -15.98
N GLY A 81 -3.42 3.09 -15.86
CA GLY A 81 -2.94 2.05 -14.94
C GLY A 81 -3.09 2.47 -13.48
N ILE A 82 -2.84 3.74 -13.17
CA ILE A 82 -3.08 4.27 -11.82
C ILE A 82 -4.57 4.18 -11.44
N ALA A 83 -5.49 4.47 -12.37
CA ALA A 83 -6.92 4.31 -12.12
C ALA A 83 -7.28 2.84 -11.78
N VAL A 84 -6.69 1.86 -12.46
CA VAL A 84 -6.87 0.43 -12.12
C VAL A 84 -6.36 0.14 -10.70
N LEU A 85 -5.22 0.71 -10.31
CA LEU A 85 -4.68 0.53 -8.96
C LEU A 85 -5.60 1.14 -7.90
N GLU A 86 -6.14 2.34 -8.13
CA GLU A 86 -7.07 3.02 -7.21
C GLU A 86 -8.33 2.17 -6.98
N GLU A 87 -8.93 1.67 -8.04
CA GLU A 87 -10.11 0.79 -7.98
C GLU A 87 -9.79 -0.53 -7.23
N ALA A 88 -8.64 -1.13 -7.51
CA ALA A 88 -8.19 -2.36 -6.86
C ALA A 88 -7.96 -2.17 -5.34
N VAL A 89 -7.35 -1.06 -4.95
CA VAL A 89 -7.15 -0.71 -3.53
C VAL A 89 -8.50 -0.54 -2.82
N ALA A 90 -9.43 0.18 -3.45
CA ALA A 90 -10.77 0.38 -2.89
C ALA A 90 -11.52 -0.96 -2.73
N ALA A 91 -11.49 -1.83 -3.74
CA ALA A 91 -12.13 -3.15 -3.70
C ALA A 91 -11.50 -4.06 -2.63
N ALA A 92 -10.16 -4.13 -2.57
CA ALA A 92 -9.44 -4.94 -1.58
C ALA A 92 -9.78 -4.52 -0.15
N ARG A 93 -9.81 -3.21 0.13
CA ARG A 93 -10.18 -2.68 1.45
C ARG A 93 -11.64 -2.93 1.80
N ALA A 94 -12.55 -2.81 0.83
CA ALA A 94 -13.97 -3.12 1.01
C ALA A 94 -14.20 -4.61 1.37
N ALA A 95 -13.38 -5.52 0.83
CA ALA A 95 -13.37 -6.93 1.18
C ALA A 95 -12.63 -7.25 2.50
N GLY A 96 -12.01 -6.23 3.12
CA GLY A 96 -11.38 -6.31 4.44
C GLY A 96 -9.89 -6.68 4.43
N ALA A 97 -9.22 -6.72 3.27
CA ALA A 97 -7.77 -6.81 3.24
C ALA A 97 -7.13 -5.46 3.59
N LEU A 98 -5.99 -5.49 4.27
CA LEU A 98 -5.11 -4.33 4.35
C LEU A 98 -4.30 -4.22 3.06
N VAL A 99 -4.06 -3.00 2.59
CA VAL A 99 -3.27 -2.76 1.39
C VAL A 99 -1.93 -2.13 1.73
N LEU A 100 -0.86 -2.86 1.46
CA LEU A 100 0.52 -2.37 1.51
C LEU A 100 0.98 -2.00 0.09
N LEU A 101 1.00 -0.70 -0.24
CA LEU A 101 1.50 -0.26 -1.53
C LEU A 101 3.03 -0.40 -1.60
N ASP A 102 3.50 -1.24 -2.52
CA ASP A 102 4.94 -1.38 -2.78
C ASP A 102 5.42 -0.28 -3.74
N GLY A 103 5.45 0.95 -3.23
CA GLY A 103 5.76 2.16 -3.99
C GLY A 103 7.25 2.43 -4.11
N LYS A 104 8.07 1.96 -3.16
CA LYS A 104 9.53 2.15 -3.10
C LYS A 104 9.95 3.61 -3.29
N ARG A 105 9.11 4.54 -2.76
CA ARG A 105 9.40 5.97 -2.86
C ARG A 105 10.56 6.35 -1.95
N GLY A 106 11.25 7.43 -2.28
CA GLY A 106 12.35 7.94 -1.46
C GLY A 106 12.79 9.29 -1.99
N ASP A 107 12.66 10.32 -1.15
CA ASP A 107 13.06 11.69 -1.43
C ASP A 107 13.21 12.45 -0.10
N ILE A 108 13.40 13.77 -0.16
CA ILE A 108 13.51 14.64 0.99
C ILE A 108 12.44 15.73 0.97
N GLY A 109 12.13 16.32 2.15
CA GLY A 109 11.28 17.49 2.27
C GLY A 109 9.91 17.33 1.63
N SER A 110 9.49 18.33 0.87
CA SER A 110 8.14 18.39 0.27
C SER A 110 7.84 17.28 -0.73
N THR A 111 8.84 16.73 -1.41
CA THR A 111 8.64 15.58 -2.30
C THR A 111 8.28 14.32 -1.50
N MET A 112 8.95 14.09 -0.36
CA MET A 112 8.60 12.98 0.51
C MET A 112 7.25 13.19 1.21
N ASP A 113 6.88 14.44 1.55
CA ASP A 113 5.53 14.78 2.01
C ASP A 113 4.48 14.36 0.96
N ALA A 114 4.70 14.69 -0.33
CA ALA A 114 3.79 14.34 -1.42
C ALA A 114 3.62 12.81 -1.58
N TYR A 115 4.70 12.02 -1.40
CA TYR A 115 4.57 10.56 -1.38
C TYR A 115 3.81 10.05 -0.15
N GLY A 116 3.91 10.75 0.98
CA GLY A 116 3.13 10.46 2.18
C GLY A 116 1.62 10.60 1.98
N GLU A 117 1.18 11.47 1.05
CA GLU A 117 -0.24 11.68 0.76
C GLU A 117 -0.98 10.39 0.34
N TYR A 118 -0.27 9.37 -0.21
CA TYR A 118 -0.87 8.06 -0.54
C TYR A 118 -1.50 7.37 0.68
N LEU A 119 -1.09 7.74 1.88
CA LEU A 119 -1.60 7.22 3.14
C LEU A 119 -2.84 7.96 3.66
N ARG A 120 -3.19 9.11 3.10
CA ARG A 120 -4.30 9.92 3.59
C ARG A 120 -5.65 9.29 3.24
N SER A 121 -6.63 9.50 4.10
CA SER A 121 -7.99 8.98 3.93
C SER A 121 -8.77 9.65 2.79
N ASP A 122 -8.38 10.86 2.41
CA ASP A 122 -8.94 11.65 1.31
C ASP A 122 -8.17 11.49 -0.02
N HIS A 123 -7.07 10.73 -0.03
CA HIS A 123 -6.33 10.43 -1.26
C HIS A 123 -7.00 9.27 -2.02
N PRO A 124 -7.06 9.28 -3.37
CA PRO A 124 -7.65 8.19 -4.15
C PRO A 124 -7.07 6.80 -3.83
N LEU A 125 -5.76 6.71 -3.61
CA LEU A 125 -5.12 5.45 -3.21
C LEU A 125 -5.42 5.04 -1.77
N GLN A 126 -5.45 5.97 -0.82
CA GLN A 126 -5.73 5.78 0.63
C GLN A 126 -5.26 4.42 1.20
N VAL A 127 -4.02 4.01 0.86
CA VAL A 127 -3.46 2.72 1.26
C VAL A 127 -3.22 2.62 2.76
N ASP A 128 -3.15 1.40 3.30
CA ASP A 128 -2.94 1.18 4.73
C ASP A 128 -1.48 1.25 5.13
N ALA A 129 -0.57 0.93 4.21
CA ALA A 129 0.87 1.06 4.41
C ALA A 129 1.59 1.34 3.07
N LEU A 130 2.76 1.98 3.15
CA LEU A 130 3.59 2.34 2.00
C LEU A 130 5.03 1.85 2.23
N THR A 131 5.66 1.29 1.19
CA THR A 131 7.10 1.04 1.23
C THR A 131 7.88 2.26 0.77
N VAL A 132 8.93 2.61 1.51
CA VAL A 132 9.83 3.73 1.19
C VAL A 132 11.29 3.28 1.23
N SER A 133 12.14 3.99 0.49
CA SER A 133 13.57 3.72 0.39
C SER A 133 14.35 4.65 1.32
N PRO A 134 15.22 4.12 2.22
CA PRO A 134 15.89 4.91 3.25
C PRO A 134 17.26 5.46 2.81
N PHE A 135 17.60 5.41 1.51
CA PHE A 135 18.96 5.69 1.03
C PHE A 135 19.43 7.12 1.26
N LEU A 136 18.50 8.07 1.46
CA LEU A 136 18.80 9.46 1.76
C LEU A 136 18.92 9.74 3.27
N GLY A 137 18.98 8.67 4.08
CA GLY A 137 19.13 8.72 5.52
C GLY A 137 17.80 8.78 6.29
N PRO A 138 17.83 8.56 7.62
CA PRO A 138 16.62 8.46 8.44
C PRO A 138 15.76 9.73 8.42
N GLY A 139 16.36 10.92 8.39
CA GLY A 139 15.62 12.18 8.35
C GLY A 139 14.77 12.36 7.10
N SER A 140 15.10 11.70 6.00
CA SER A 140 14.29 11.72 4.77
C SER A 140 12.93 11.04 4.93
N LEU A 141 12.77 10.20 5.93
CA LEU A 141 11.55 9.44 6.20
C LEU A 141 10.54 10.21 7.06
N GLU A 142 11.00 11.23 7.79
CA GLU A 142 10.16 11.99 8.73
C GLU A 142 8.85 12.52 8.14
N PRO A 143 8.83 13.07 6.89
CA PRO A 143 7.58 13.56 6.31
C PRO A 143 6.53 12.45 6.18
N ALA A 144 6.90 11.28 5.65
CA ALA A 144 5.98 10.15 5.51
C ALA A 144 5.55 9.57 6.87
N VAL A 145 6.47 9.54 7.86
CA VAL A 145 6.15 9.12 9.23
C VAL A 145 5.12 10.05 9.87
N ARG A 146 5.28 11.38 9.69
CA ARG A 146 4.29 12.36 10.17
C ARG A 146 2.92 12.13 9.56
N THR A 147 2.84 11.90 8.26
CA THR A 147 1.56 11.64 7.57
C THR A 147 0.94 10.32 8.06
N ALA A 148 1.73 9.27 8.22
CA ALA A 148 1.25 7.98 8.74
C ALA A 148 0.72 8.07 10.18
N GLY A 149 1.32 8.93 11.01
CA GLY A 149 0.94 9.18 12.40
C GLY A 149 0.00 10.35 12.63
N SER A 150 -0.41 11.08 11.56
CA SER A 150 -1.24 12.28 11.69
C SER A 150 -2.63 11.95 12.24
N SER A 151 -3.24 12.94 12.90
CA SER A 151 -4.62 12.90 13.41
C SER A 151 -5.67 13.05 12.31
N ASP A 152 -5.36 12.71 11.08
CA ASP A 152 -6.34 12.54 10.01
C ASP A 152 -7.45 11.59 10.51
N PRO A 153 -8.75 11.87 10.27
CA PRO A 153 -9.87 11.06 10.78
C PRO A 153 -9.92 9.62 10.25
N GLY A 154 -8.92 9.21 9.49
CA GLY A 154 -8.75 7.82 9.03
C GLY A 154 -7.89 6.96 9.96
N PRO A 155 -7.83 5.64 9.69
CA PRO A 155 -6.98 4.73 10.45
C PRO A 155 -5.50 5.12 10.37
N ARG A 156 -4.79 5.06 11.50
CA ARG A 156 -3.33 5.23 11.51
C ARG A 156 -2.70 4.24 10.54
N LYS A 157 -1.84 4.75 9.68
CA LYS A 157 -1.24 4.03 8.57
C LYS A 157 0.13 3.47 8.92
N GLY A 158 0.56 2.47 8.19
CA GLY A 158 1.88 1.88 8.34
C GLY A 158 2.89 2.45 7.35
N LEU A 159 4.11 2.70 7.81
CA LEU A 159 5.25 2.98 6.95
C LEU A 159 6.22 1.81 7.02
N THR A 160 6.48 1.17 5.87
CA THR A 160 7.45 0.09 5.79
C THR A 160 8.70 0.57 5.07
N VAL A 161 9.80 0.65 5.83
CA VAL A 161 11.11 0.97 5.29
C VAL A 161 11.72 -0.29 4.69
N ARG A 162 11.96 -0.31 3.38
CA ARG A 162 12.76 -1.35 2.72
C ARG A 162 14.21 -0.87 2.57
N ALA A 163 15.09 -1.42 3.38
CA ALA A 163 16.51 -1.45 3.07
C ALA A 163 16.78 -2.71 2.22
N SER A 164 17.19 -2.58 0.96
CA SER A 164 17.90 -3.66 0.29
C SER A 164 19.22 -3.80 1.03
N THR A 165 19.50 -4.94 1.60
CA THR A 165 20.75 -5.25 2.29
C THR A 165 21.91 -5.23 1.31
N ALA A 166 22.49 -4.05 1.10
CA ALA A 166 23.92 -3.96 0.90
C ALA A 166 24.50 -4.11 2.31
N SER A 167 25.31 -5.15 2.50
CA SER A 167 25.94 -5.57 3.73
C SER A 167 26.31 -4.40 4.66
N GLY A 168 25.71 -4.36 5.86
CA GLY A 168 26.22 -3.58 6.97
C GLY A 168 25.26 -2.62 7.68
N TRP A 169 23.96 -2.54 7.37
CA TRP A 169 23.07 -1.64 8.08
C TRP A 169 22.17 -2.39 9.07
N PRO A 170 22.29 -2.09 10.41
CA PRO A 170 21.39 -2.69 11.39
C PRO A 170 19.98 -2.10 11.18
N GLY A 171 19.06 -2.92 10.66
CA GLY A 171 17.68 -2.53 10.44
C GLY A 171 17.02 -2.06 11.73
N ARG A 172 16.77 -0.75 11.87
CA ARG A 172 15.86 -0.23 12.89
C ARG A 172 14.44 -0.32 12.36
N ARG A 173 13.59 -1.03 13.11
CA ARG A 173 12.15 -0.99 12.89
C ARG A 173 11.63 0.33 13.46
N TYR A 174 11.02 1.14 12.64
CA TYR A 174 10.24 2.30 13.10
C TYR A 174 8.78 1.86 13.17
N SER A 175 8.29 1.60 14.37
CA SER A 175 6.85 1.51 14.65
C SER A 175 6.39 2.91 15.04
N ALA A 176 5.50 3.49 14.24
CA ALA A 176 4.73 4.67 14.61
C ALA A 176 3.52 4.24 15.45
#